data_33eb4e0ca280f5f27ddffaad1ac8f3ad
#
_entry.id   33eb4e0ca280f5f27ddffaad1ac8f3ad
#
_cell.length_a   1.000
_cell.length_b   1.000
_cell.length_c   1.000
_cell.angle_alpha   90.00
_cell.angle_beta   90.00
_cell.angle_gamma   90.00
#
_symmetry.space_group_name_H-M   'P 1'
#
loop_
_entity.id
_entity.type
_entity.pdbx_description
1 polymer ?
#
loop_
_entity_poly.entity_id
_entity_poly.type
_entity_poly.pdbx_seq_one_letter_code
_entity_poly.pdbx_strand_id
1 'polypeptide(L)'
;ATDFSQWWLTSVKDTDHPVLLHVQTEKGHGFAPAEANHEKFHAGGPIDLKTGDYKGAGQPAGETYDAVLSDLVFNKLKQDRSVIALSSGTPMIIFNQEQRQAAGAQFMDVGIAEEQATTMSAALAKYGAKPVYPVYATFLQRAYDELSHDVALNNDPATLLVYLAGAYGMNDESHLGLYDIPFLSHIPIFVYLAPTNKEELVAMTNWAIDQPDHPVAIRVPAVALETTGQADTTDYGDLNKNQVVHQGSKVAIFGVGNLLGLAKQAAAKLAEEGVDATVINPRYLTGLDTELLDQPQADHQVVVTLEDGILEGGYGQTIASYLGDSAVRVQNYGLQKAYPDRYDVNELLAQNGLTADNIAQQALKALN
;
A
#
# COMPACT_ATOMS: atom_id res chain seq x y z
N ALA A 1 2.76 -35.75 22.48
CA ALA A 1 1.77 -34.79 22.02
C ALA A 1 0.56 -35.45 21.34
N THR A 2 0.75 -36.56 20.61
CA THR A 2 -0.32 -37.27 19.89
C THR A 2 -1.33 -37.98 20.83
N ASP A 3 -0.92 -38.46 21.95
CA ASP A 3 -1.80 -39.16 22.91
C ASP A 3 -2.78 -38.24 23.65
N PHE A 4 -2.39 -36.99 23.92
CA PHE A 4 -3.24 -36.03 24.62
C PHE A 4 -4.40 -35.55 23.76
N SER A 5 -4.14 -35.30 22.50
CA SER A 5 -5.21 -34.86 21.54
C SER A 5 -6.25 -35.96 21.28
N GLN A 6 -5.83 -37.22 21.16
CA GLN A 6 -6.74 -38.35 20.98
C GLN A 6 -7.60 -38.60 22.23
N TRP A 7 -7.04 -38.51 23.41
CA TRP A 7 -7.77 -38.71 24.67
C TRP A 7 -8.89 -37.65 24.82
N TRP A 8 -8.58 -36.39 24.59
CA TRP A 8 -9.56 -35.27 24.65
C TRP A 8 -10.67 -35.40 23.62
N LEU A 9 -10.34 -35.64 22.37
CA LEU A 9 -11.34 -35.83 21.31
C LEU A 9 -12.27 -37.02 21.63
N THR A 10 -11.73 -38.10 22.19
CA THR A 10 -12.53 -39.26 22.60
C THR A 10 -13.44 -38.94 23.79
N SER A 11 -12.99 -38.11 24.72
CA SER A 11 -13.75 -37.75 25.92
C SER A 11 -14.98 -36.85 25.64
N VAL A 12 -14.92 -36.03 24.61
CA VAL A 12 -15.99 -35.03 24.30
C VAL A 12 -16.80 -35.33 23.05
N LYS A 13 -16.39 -36.32 22.25
CA LYS A 13 -16.96 -36.56 20.92
C LYS A 13 -18.42 -37.07 20.96
N ASP A 14 -18.81 -37.75 22.03
CA ASP A 14 -20.12 -38.39 22.16
C ASP A 14 -21.00 -37.71 23.23
N THR A 15 -20.76 -36.44 23.53
CA THR A 15 -21.58 -35.62 24.44
C THR A 15 -22.86 -35.17 23.73
N ASP A 16 -23.96 -35.07 24.47
CA ASP A 16 -25.27 -34.60 23.99
C ASP A 16 -25.47 -33.07 24.17
N HIS A 17 -24.42 -32.35 24.53
CA HIS A 17 -24.43 -30.91 24.75
C HIS A 17 -23.19 -30.24 24.17
N PRO A 18 -23.21 -28.92 23.89
CA PRO A 18 -22.04 -28.15 23.45
C PRO A 18 -20.90 -28.23 24.47
N VAL A 19 -19.69 -28.45 23.98
CA VAL A 19 -18.48 -28.50 24.80
C VAL A 19 -17.47 -27.46 24.33
N LEU A 20 -16.99 -26.61 25.25
CA LEU A 20 -15.88 -25.70 25.00
C LEU A 20 -14.57 -26.34 25.47
N LEU A 21 -13.69 -26.64 24.52
CA LEU A 21 -12.36 -27.13 24.81
C LEU A 21 -11.34 -26.00 24.73
N HIS A 22 -10.83 -25.55 25.89
CA HIS A 22 -9.78 -24.55 25.95
C HIS A 22 -8.41 -25.24 25.97
N VAL A 23 -7.64 -25.08 24.88
CA VAL A 23 -6.29 -25.62 24.75
C VAL A 23 -5.27 -24.48 24.83
N GLN A 24 -4.41 -24.53 25.85
CA GLN A 24 -3.30 -23.59 25.98
C GLN A 24 -2.04 -24.18 25.36
N THR A 25 -1.43 -23.46 24.46
CA THR A 25 -0.18 -23.83 23.79
C THR A 25 0.84 -22.71 23.94
N GLU A 26 2.11 -23.08 23.83
CA GLU A 26 3.22 -22.13 23.78
C GLU A 26 3.72 -22.04 22.33
N LYS A 27 3.67 -20.83 21.75
CA LYS A 27 4.14 -20.61 20.38
C LYS A 27 5.63 -20.87 20.29
N GLY A 28 6.05 -21.71 19.33
CA GLY A 28 7.45 -22.08 19.14
C GLY A 28 7.94 -23.20 20.07
N HIS A 29 7.05 -23.82 20.87
CA HIS A 29 7.43 -24.88 21.81
C HIS A 29 8.26 -26.00 21.16
N GLY A 30 9.38 -26.35 21.80
CA GLY A 30 10.35 -27.33 21.30
C GLY A 30 11.45 -26.73 20.41
N PHE A 31 11.43 -25.42 20.17
CA PHE A 31 12.47 -24.71 19.43
C PHE A 31 12.92 -23.45 20.19
N ALA A 32 13.98 -23.57 20.96
CA ALA A 32 14.47 -22.56 21.91
C ALA A 32 14.62 -21.14 21.29
N PRO A 33 15.08 -20.93 20.02
CA PRO A 33 15.10 -19.61 19.42
C PRO A 33 13.70 -19.00 19.25
N ALA A 34 12.67 -19.80 18.97
CA ALA A 34 11.30 -19.33 18.82
C ALA A 34 10.63 -19.07 20.17
N GLU A 35 10.91 -19.87 21.17
CA GLU A 35 10.46 -19.65 22.55
C GLU A 35 11.04 -18.35 23.13
N ALA A 36 12.30 -18.01 22.75
CA ALA A 36 12.95 -16.78 23.17
C ALA A 36 12.46 -15.52 22.41
N ASN A 37 11.93 -15.66 21.19
CA ASN A 37 11.47 -14.54 20.37
C ASN A 37 10.29 -14.95 19.49
N HIS A 38 9.09 -14.98 20.07
CA HIS A 38 7.87 -15.38 19.40
C HIS A 38 7.51 -14.46 18.20
N GLU A 39 7.87 -13.18 18.27
CA GLU A 39 7.60 -12.20 17.22
C GLU A 39 8.43 -12.50 15.96
N LYS A 40 9.75 -12.77 16.11
CA LYS A 40 10.62 -13.15 14.98
C LYS A 40 10.10 -14.38 14.23
N PHE A 41 9.52 -15.35 14.94
CA PHE A 41 9.06 -16.62 14.38
C PHE A 41 7.54 -16.66 14.14
N HIS A 42 6.86 -15.51 14.15
CA HIS A 42 5.42 -15.46 13.88
C HIS A 42 5.09 -15.84 12.44
N ALA A 43 5.81 -15.27 11.49
CA ALA A 43 5.74 -15.57 10.06
C ALA A 43 7.12 -15.33 9.44
N GLY A 44 7.47 -16.07 8.42
CA GLY A 44 8.75 -15.90 7.75
C GLY A 44 9.09 -17.06 6.82
N GLY A 45 10.18 -16.88 6.07
CA GLY A 45 10.73 -17.88 5.15
C GLY A 45 11.46 -19.03 5.87
N PRO A 46 12.13 -19.90 5.10
CA PRO A 46 12.93 -20.99 5.64
C PRO A 46 13.98 -20.49 6.63
N ILE A 47 14.15 -21.23 7.74
CA ILE A 47 15.13 -20.92 8.79
C ILE A 47 16.24 -21.97 8.88
N ASP A 48 17.40 -21.59 9.40
CA ASP A 48 18.39 -22.53 9.87
C ASP A 48 17.99 -23.04 11.27
N LEU A 49 17.71 -24.34 11.38
CA LEU A 49 17.25 -24.94 12.63
C LEU A 49 18.30 -24.94 13.76
N LYS A 50 19.59 -24.69 13.46
CA LYS A 50 20.65 -24.63 14.46
C LYS A 50 20.79 -23.22 15.03
N THR A 51 20.69 -22.20 14.19
CA THR A 51 20.93 -20.80 14.61
C THR A 51 19.62 -20.02 14.81
N GLY A 52 18.50 -20.45 14.20
CA GLY A 52 17.26 -19.70 14.16
C GLY A 52 17.30 -18.51 13.19
N ASP A 53 18.29 -18.45 12.29
CA ASP A 53 18.37 -17.39 11.30
C ASP A 53 17.59 -17.75 10.03
N TYR A 54 17.00 -16.75 9.39
CA TYR A 54 16.31 -16.95 8.11
C TYR A 54 17.30 -17.34 7.02
N LYS A 55 16.92 -18.37 6.23
CA LYS A 55 17.63 -18.78 5.00
C LYS A 55 16.93 -18.14 3.80
N GLY A 56 17.64 -17.35 3.05
CA GLY A 56 17.14 -16.85 1.78
C GLY A 56 16.86 -15.38 1.73
N ALA A 57 16.27 -14.96 0.63
CA ALA A 57 16.24 -13.63 0.07
C ALA A 57 16.51 -12.54 1.10
N GLY A 58 17.70 -11.97 0.99
CA GLY A 58 18.08 -10.84 1.83
C GLY A 58 17.01 -9.75 1.75
N GLN A 59 16.98 -8.91 2.76
CA GLN A 59 16.26 -7.63 2.70
C GLN A 59 16.51 -6.99 1.33
N PRO A 60 15.53 -6.30 0.73
CA PRO A 60 15.76 -5.54 -0.50
C PRO A 60 17.07 -4.77 -0.38
N ALA A 61 17.92 -4.84 -1.40
CA ALA A 61 19.16 -4.06 -1.40
C ALA A 61 18.78 -2.57 -1.45
N GLY A 62 18.94 -1.87 -0.33
CA GLY A 62 18.60 -0.45 -0.19
C GLY A 62 17.66 -0.18 0.97
N GLU A 63 17.35 1.09 1.16
CA GLU A 63 16.40 1.55 2.18
C GLU A 63 14.97 1.18 1.74
N THR A 64 14.13 0.81 2.70
CA THR A 64 12.75 0.36 2.44
C THR A 64 11.74 1.37 2.97
N TYR A 65 10.50 1.31 2.46
CA TYR A 65 9.40 2.17 2.91
C TYR A 65 9.15 2.04 4.42
N ASP A 66 9.13 0.82 4.93
CA ASP A 66 8.90 0.53 6.34
C ASP A 66 9.98 1.10 7.24
N ALA A 67 11.26 1.01 6.87
CA ALA A 67 12.35 1.59 7.63
C ALA A 67 12.24 3.13 7.72
N VAL A 68 11.98 3.80 6.60
CA VAL A 68 11.81 5.26 6.55
C VAL A 68 10.60 5.70 7.37
N LEU A 69 9.46 5.02 7.23
CA LEU A 69 8.24 5.34 7.96
C LEU A 69 8.37 5.10 9.46
N SER A 70 9.02 4.00 9.86
CA SER A 70 9.31 3.70 11.26
C SER A 70 10.08 4.85 11.92
N ASP A 71 11.18 5.27 11.33
CA ASP A 71 12.00 6.35 11.86
C ASP A 71 11.27 7.69 11.87
N LEU A 72 10.55 8.01 10.78
CA LEU A 72 9.82 9.26 10.66
C LEU A 72 8.71 9.37 11.72
N VAL A 73 7.85 8.36 11.81
CA VAL A 73 6.72 8.35 12.75
C VAL A 73 7.23 8.32 14.19
N PHE A 74 8.26 7.51 14.49
CA PHE A 74 8.85 7.47 15.82
C PHE A 74 9.48 8.82 16.25
N ASN A 75 10.11 9.53 15.32
CA ASN A 75 10.64 10.86 15.61
C ASN A 75 9.52 11.90 15.81
N LYS A 76 8.42 11.82 15.05
CA LYS A 76 7.25 12.68 15.30
C LYS A 76 6.62 12.43 16.67
N LEU A 77 6.44 11.17 17.06
CA LEU A 77 5.97 10.81 18.41
C LEU A 77 6.79 11.44 19.54
N LYS A 78 8.13 11.47 19.40
CA LYS A 78 9.00 12.10 20.41
C LYS A 78 8.85 13.62 20.49
N GLN A 79 8.51 14.26 19.36
CA GLN A 79 8.44 15.72 19.24
C GLN A 79 7.02 16.26 19.54
N ASP A 80 5.98 15.49 19.24
CA ASP A 80 4.58 15.89 19.34
C ASP A 80 3.77 14.85 20.12
N ARG A 81 3.28 15.25 21.29
CA ARG A 81 2.48 14.39 22.18
C ARG A 81 1.09 14.09 21.61
N SER A 82 0.61 14.83 20.63
CA SER A 82 -0.66 14.58 19.94
C SER A 82 -0.58 13.46 18.90
N VAL A 83 0.63 13.09 18.44
CA VAL A 83 0.81 11.98 17.51
C VAL A 83 0.64 10.66 18.25
N ILE A 84 -0.27 9.81 17.77
CA ILE A 84 -0.61 8.50 18.35
C ILE A 84 -0.48 7.45 17.25
N ALA A 85 0.35 6.45 17.46
CA ALA A 85 0.43 5.30 16.56
C ALA A 85 -0.50 4.18 17.02
N LEU A 86 -1.28 3.63 16.10
CA LEU A 86 -2.23 2.54 16.36
C LEU A 86 -1.73 1.25 15.71
N SER A 87 -2.19 0.11 16.22
CA SER A 87 -1.97 -1.21 15.62
C SER A 87 -3.21 -2.07 15.81
N SER A 88 -3.48 -2.96 14.87
CA SER A 88 -4.52 -3.99 14.94
C SER A 88 -3.92 -5.40 14.93
N GLY A 89 -3.15 -5.73 15.97
CA GLY A 89 -2.54 -7.05 16.13
C GLY A 89 -1.28 -7.28 15.29
N THR A 90 -0.75 -6.26 14.63
CA THR A 90 0.48 -6.31 13.83
C THR A 90 1.49 -5.23 14.25
N PRO A 91 1.86 -5.17 15.55
CA PRO A 91 2.63 -4.05 16.10
C PRO A 91 4.02 -3.87 15.48
N MET A 92 4.58 -4.94 14.91
CA MET A 92 5.92 -4.94 14.32
C MET A 92 6.00 -4.25 12.94
N ILE A 93 4.89 -3.96 12.27
CA ILE A 93 4.95 -3.35 10.92
C ILE A 93 5.45 -1.90 10.93
N ILE A 94 5.32 -1.21 12.06
CA ILE A 94 5.81 0.16 12.20
C ILE A 94 6.92 0.30 13.23
N PHE A 95 6.84 -0.41 14.37
CA PHE A 95 7.78 -0.26 15.46
C PHE A 95 8.32 -1.60 15.97
N ASN A 96 9.62 -1.67 16.22
CA ASN A 96 10.22 -2.75 16.97
C ASN A 96 9.83 -2.65 18.47
N GLN A 97 10.19 -3.66 19.25
CA GLN A 97 9.81 -3.74 20.67
C GLN A 97 10.32 -2.55 21.50
N GLU A 98 11.56 -2.09 21.23
CA GLU A 98 12.15 -0.96 21.98
C GLU A 98 11.42 0.36 21.66
N GLN A 99 11.09 0.59 20.39
CA GLN A 99 10.33 1.76 19.97
C GLN A 99 8.93 1.77 20.58
N ARG A 100 8.24 0.62 20.61
CA ARG A 100 6.91 0.48 21.25
C ARG A 100 6.97 0.78 22.75
N GLN A 101 7.97 0.27 23.45
CA GLN A 101 8.18 0.55 24.88
C GLN A 101 8.48 2.05 25.11
N ALA A 102 9.32 2.66 24.28
CA ALA A 102 9.66 4.07 24.38
C ALA A 102 8.48 4.99 24.03
N ALA A 103 7.61 4.61 23.10
CA ALA A 103 6.39 5.35 22.75
C ALA A 103 5.38 5.37 23.90
N GLY A 104 5.35 4.32 24.73
CA GLY A 104 4.45 4.24 25.90
C GLY A 104 2.98 4.42 25.50
N ALA A 105 2.29 5.40 26.12
CA ALA A 105 0.87 5.66 25.85
C ALA A 105 0.58 6.23 24.44
N GLN A 106 1.59 6.63 23.68
CA GLN A 106 1.40 7.08 22.29
C GLN A 106 1.44 5.91 21.27
N PHE A 107 1.58 4.67 21.75
CA PHE A 107 1.41 3.47 20.93
C PHE A 107 0.30 2.60 21.54
N MET A 108 -0.71 2.28 20.73
CA MET A 108 -1.87 1.50 21.17
C MET A 108 -2.13 0.35 20.21
N ASP A 109 -2.09 -0.88 20.71
CA ASP A 109 -2.48 -2.08 19.96
C ASP A 109 -3.86 -2.55 20.44
N VAL A 110 -4.84 -2.56 19.54
CA VAL A 110 -6.21 -2.98 19.86
C VAL A 110 -6.44 -4.49 19.65
N GLY A 111 -5.40 -5.24 19.31
CA GLY A 111 -5.50 -6.64 18.89
C GLY A 111 -6.02 -6.76 17.45
N ILE A 112 -6.41 -7.97 17.03
CA ILE A 112 -6.94 -8.22 15.66
C ILE A 112 -8.36 -7.66 15.57
N ALA A 113 -8.46 -6.33 15.39
CA ALA A 113 -9.71 -5.57 15.34
C ALA A 113 -9.51 -4.29 14.51
N GLU A 114 -9.42 -4.43 13.20
CA GLU A 114 -9.17 -3.34 12.26
C GLU A 114 -10.29 -2.30 12.30
N GLU A 115 -11.54 -2.73 12.48
CA GLU A 115 -12.71 -1.89 12.64
C GLU A 115 -12.57 -0.97 13.86
N GLN A 116 -12.17 -1.55 15.01
CA GLN A 116 -11.91 -0.78 16.23
C GLN A 116 -10.77 0.22 16.07
N ALA A 117 -9.67 -0.17 15.39
CA ALA A 117 -8.54 0.72 15.15
C ALA A 117 -8.94 1.90 14.26
N THR A 118 -9.78 1.67 13.25
CA THR A 118 -10.28 2.69 12.34
C THR A 118 -11.21 3.67 13.06
N THR A 119 -12.23 3.19 13.76
CA THR A 119 -13.14 4.02 14.59
C THR A 119 -12.37 4.81 15.65
N MET A 120 -11.37 4.19 16.29
CA MET A 120 -10.51 4.85 17.26
C MET A 120 -9.65 5.95 16.62
N SER A 121 -9.15 5.73 15.39
CA SER A 121 -8.41 6.75 14.63
C SER A 121 -9.31 7.97 14.38
N ALA A 122 -10.54 7.76 13.91
CA ALA A 122 -11.51 8.84 13.70
C ALA A 122 -11.76 9.63 15.00
N ALA A 123 -12.05 8.92 16.10
CA ALA A 123 -12.30 9.55 17.38
C ALA A 123 -11.10 10.36 17.90
N LEU A 124 -9.89 9.84 17.80
CA LEU A 124 -8.66 10.54 18.18
C LEU A 124 -8.46 11.80 17.34
N ALA A 125 -8.62 11.72 16.01
CA ALA A 125 -8.51 12.85 15.12
C ALA A 125 -9.53 13.94 15.44
N LYS A 126 -10.79 13.56 15.66
CA LYS A 126 -11.88 14.47 16.02
C LYS A 126 -11.59 15.29 17.28
N TYR A 127 -10.84 14.75 18.22
CA TYR A 127 -10.47 15.43 19.46
C TYR A 127 -9.07 16.05 19.42
N GLY A 128 -8.49 16.22 18.22
CA GLY A 128 -7.26 16.98 17.99
C GLY A 128 -5.97 16.18 18.18
N ALA A 129 -6.04 14.85 18.31
CA ALA A 129 -4.86 14.01 18.16
C ALA A 129 -4.55 13.81 16.68
N LYS A 130 -3.33 13.34 16.39
CA LYS A 130 -2.83 13.01 15.07
C LYS A 130 -2.60 11.49 14.98
N PRO A 131 -3.66 10.70 14.75
CA PRO A 131 -3.52 9.26 14.69
C PRO A 131 -2.78 8.83 13.42
N VAL A 132 -1.85 7.90 13.58
CA VAL A 132 -1.17 7.18 12.49
C VAL A 132 -1.48 5.71 12.62
N TYR A 133 -2.18 5.14 11.64
CA TYR A 133 -2.60 3.76 11.65
C TYR A 133 -1.95 2.97 10.51
N PRO A 134 -0.82 2.27 10.77
CA PRO A 134 -0.24 1.30 9.84
C PRO A 134 -1.06 0.02 9.83
N VAL A 135 -1.43 -0.42 8.64
CA VAL A 135 -2.27 -1.61 8.44
C VAL A 135 -1.97 -2.26 7.08
N TYR A 136 -2.03 -3.59 6.99
CA TYR A 136 -1.91 -4.25 5.70
C TYR A 136 -3.14 -4.00 4.83
N ALA A 137 -2.90 -3.75 3.53
CA ALA A 137 -3.96 -3.49 2.55
C ALA A 137 -5.09 -4.53 2.60
N THR A 138 -4.72 -5.81 2.70
CA THR A 138 -5.69 -6.91 2.80
C THR A 138 -6.54 -6.85 4.08
N PHE A 139 -5.96 -6.43 5.22
CA PHE A 139 -6.69 -6.37 6.50
C PHE A 139 -7.60 -5.15 6.59
N LEU A 140 -7.20 -4.04 5.95
CA LEU A 140 -7.98 -2.81 5.93
C LEU A 140 -9.37 -3.00 5.28
N GLN A 141 -9.55 -4.00 4.43
CA GLN A 141 -10.84 -4.33 3.80
C GLN A 141 -11.97 -4.60 4.81
N ARG A 142 -11.64 -5.07 6.02
CA ARG A 142 -12.63 -5.31 7.09
C ARG A 142 -13.28 -4.03 7.59
N ALA A 143 -12.55 -2.91 7.54
CA ALA A 143 -12.95 -1.64 8.09
C ALA A 143 -13.54 -0.68 7.05
N TYR A 144 -14.13 -1.20 5.95
CA TYR A 144 -14.69 -0.36 4.88
C TYR A 144 -15.80 0.56 5.40
N ASP A 145 -16.68 0.05 6.23
CA ASP A 145 -17.78 0.81 6.82
C ASP A 145 -17.25 1.93 7.73
N GLU A 146 -16.31 1.61 8.60
CA GLU A 146 -15.70 2.57 9.54
C GLU A 146 -14.88 3.62 8.79
N LEU A 147 -14.17 3.27 7.72
CA LEU A 147 -13.50 4.24 6.85
C LEU A 147 -14.50 5.20 6.21
N SER A 148 -15.64 4.69 5.76
CA SER A 148 -16.67 5.48 5.10
C SER A 148 -17.46 6.34 6.08
N HIS A 149 -17.95 5.76 7.18
CA HIS A 149 -18.87 6.43 8.09
C HIS A 149 -18.17 7.14 9.25
N ASP A 150 -17.19 6.49 9.88
CA ASP A 150 -16.54 7.10 11.04
C ASP A 150 -15.47 8.11 10.61
N VAL A 151 -14.65 7.77 9.62
CA VAL A 151 -13.54 8.61 9.19
C VAL A 151 -13.98 9.62 8.12
N ALA A 152 -14.42 9.15 6.95
CA ALA A 152 -14.64 10.03 5.79
C ALA A 152 -15.88 10.90 5.94
N LEU A 153 -17.05 10.35 6.30
CA LEU A 153 -18.28 11.12 6.44
C LEU A 153 -18.15 12.25 7.47
N ASN A 154 -17.36 12.05 8.51
CA ASN A 154 -17.06 13.04 9.52
C ASN A 154 -15.90 13.97 9.16
N ASN A 155 -15.18 13.66 8.08
CA ASN A 155 -13.95 14.35 7.66
C ASN A 155 -12.89 14.39 8.77
N ASP A 156 -12.72 13.29 9.50
CA ASP A 156 -11.75 13.21 10.59
C ASP A 156 -10.33 12.94 10.00
N PRO A 157 -9.33 13.81 10.28
CA PRO A 157 -8.01 13.77 9.62
C PRO A 157 -7.11 12.66 10.19
N ALA A 158 -7.48 11.42 9.97
CA ALA A 158 -6.68 10.25 10.31
C ALA A 158 -5.67 9.93 9.19
N THR A 159 -4.45 9.54 9.56
CA THR A 159 -3.41 9.08 8.62
C THR A 159 -3.31 7.57 8.65
N LEU A 160 -3.56 6.93 7.51
CA LEU A 160 -3.41 5.48 7.32
C LEU A 160 -2.16 5.19 6.50
N LEU A 161 -1.33 4.26 6.95
CA LEU A 161 -0.20 3.74 6.18
C LEU A 161 -0.59 2.35 5.69
N VAL A 162 -0.91 2.24 4.39
CA VAL A 162 -1.45 1.03 3.77
C VAL A 162 -0.31 0.15 3.28
N TYR A 163 0.15 -0.74 4.14
CA TYR A 163 1.31 -1.61 3.90
C TYR A 163 0.96 -2.78 2.98
N LEU A 164 1.97 -3.27 2.28
CA LEU A 164 1.89 -4.41 1.37
C LEU A 164 0.82 -4.20 0.28
N ALA A 165 0.66 -2.96 -0.15
CA ALA A 165 -0.27 -2.58 -1.21
C ALA A 165 0.27 -2.93 -2.60
N GLY A 166 -0.62 -3.34 -3.49
CA GLY A 166 -0.29 -3.75 -4.86
C GLY A 166 0.36 -5.13 -4.98
N ALA A 167 0.93 -5.40 -6.14
CA ALA A 167 1.57 -6.67 -6.46
C ALA A 167 2.84 -6.95 -5.67
N TYR A 168 3.48 -5.89 -5.18
CA TYR A 168 4.70 -5.96 -4.36
C TYR A 168 4.39 -6.10 -2.85
N GLY A 169 3.27 -6.70 -2.53
CA GLY A 169 2.87 -7.09 -1.20
C GLY A 169 3.19 -8.55 -0.87
N MET A 170 2.33 -9.19 -0.10
CA MET A 170 2.37 -10.64 0.10
C MET A 170 1.81 -11.34 -1.14
N ASN A 171 2.36 -12.50 -1.47
CA ASN A 171 2.06 -13.22 -2.71
C ASN A 171 1.22 -14.49 -2.50
N ASP A 172 0.64 -14.66 -1.33
CA ASP A 172 -0.35 -15.73 -1.08
C ASP A 172 -1.79 -15.19 -1.19
N GLU A 173 -2.70 -16.05 -1.65
CA GLU A 173 -4.09 -15.70 -1.96
C GLU A 173 -4.88 -15.10 -0.79
N SER A 174 -4.45 -15.34 0.46
CA SER A 174 -5.13 -14.87 1.67
C SER A 174 -4.70 -13.47 2.12
N HIS A 175 -3.61 -12.92 1.54
CA HIS A 175 -3.01 -11.66 1.99
C HIS A 175 -2.75 -10.66 0.85
N LEU A 176 -3.46 -10.79 -0.27
CA LEU A 176 -3.26 -9.96 -1.45
C LEU A 176 -3.58 -8.49 -1.20
N GLY A 177 -2.64 -7.61 -1.54
CA GLY A 177 -2.81 -6.15 -1.49
C GLY A 177 -3.32 -5.52 -2.78
N LEU A 178 -3.88 -6.30 -3.71
CA LEU A 178 -4.19 -5.89 -5.09
C LEU A 178 -5.44 -5.01 -5.23
N TYR A 179 -6.27 -4.95 -4.20
CA TYR A 179 -7.59 -4.33 -4.23
C TYR A 179 -7.64 -2.96 -3.54
N ASP A 180 -6.51 -2.45 -3.10
CA ASP A 180 -6.39 -1.23 -2.30
C ASP A 180 -6.90 0.02 -3.03
N ILE A 181 -6.54 0.20 -4.30
CA ILE A 181 -6.95 1.37 -5.08
C ILE A 181 -8.48 1.41 -5.30
N PRO A 182 -9.14 0.37 -5.86
CA PRO A 182 -10.59 0.37 -6.01
C PRO A 182 -11.34 0.57 -4.69
N PHE A 183 -10.90 -0.10 -3.66
CA PHE A 183 -11.54 -0.09 -2.36
C PHE A 183 -11.52 1.31 -1.72
N LEU A 184 -10.37 2.02 -1.72
CA LEU A 184 -10.27 3.36 -1.14
C LEU A 184 -10.83 4.45 -2.05
N SER A 185 -10.73 4.30 -3.38
CA SER A 185 -11.22 5.31 -4.32
C SER A 185 -12.74 5.44 -4.39
N HIS A 186 -13.50 4.48 -3.85
CA HIS A 186 -14.95 4.58 -3.72
C HIS A 186 -15.42 5.37 -2.49
N ILE A 187 -14.51 5.68 -1.56
CA ILE A 187 -14.85 6.45 -0.35
C ILE A 187 -14.69 7.94 -0.66
N PRO A 188 -15.76 8.75 -0.57
CA PRO A 188 -15.68 10.19 -0.82
C PRO A 188 -14.69 10.90 0.10
N ILE A 189 -14.11 11.99 -0.35
CA ILE A 189 -13.18 12.89 0.36
C ILE A 189 -11.87 12.26 0.85
N PHE A 190 -11.72 10.95 0.77
CA PHE A 190 -10.51 10.26 1.19
C PHE A 190 -9.36 10.57 0.22
N VAL A 191 -8.22 11.03 0.76
CA VAL A 191 -7.02 11.28 -0.04
C VAL A 191 -6.14 10.04 0.01
N TYR A 192 -5.81 9.46 -1.16
CA TYR A 192 -4.92 8.31 -1.24
C TYR A 192 -3.69 8.65 -2.07
N LEU A 193 -2.51 8.63 -1.44
CA LEU A 193 -1.24 9.02 -2.02
C LEU A 193 -0.36 7.80 -2.34
N ALA A 194 0.34 7.85 -3.47
CA ALA A 194 1.27 6.80 -3.91
C ALA A 194 2.66 7.40 -4.17
N PRO A 195 3.54 7.46 -3.17
CA PRO A 195 4.88 7.99 -3.34
C PRO A 195 5.75 7.12 -4.26
N THR A 196 6.59 7.73 -5.07
CA THR A 196 7.49 7.07 -6.03
C THR A 196 8.93 6.97 -5.55
N ASN A 197 9.29 7.74 -4.53
CA ASN A 197 10.63 7.83 -3.97
C ASN A 197 10.60 8.23 -2.49
N LYS A 198 11.78 8.20 -1.84
CA LYS A 198 11.93 8.50 -0.41
C LYS A 198 11.45 9.92 -0.05
N GLU A 199 11.80 10.88 -0.87
CA GLU A 199 11.54 12.29 -0.58
C GLU A 199 10.04 12.58 -0.65
N GLU A 200 9.33 12.03 -1.64
CA GLU A 200 7.86 12.06 -1.70
C GLU A 200 7.23 11.34 -0.49
N LEU A 201 7.72 10.15 -0.14
CA LEU A 201 7.21 9.40 1.01
C LEU A 201 7.30 10.22 2.30
N VAL A 202 8.45 10.86 2.53
CA VAL A 202 8.68 11.69 3.72
C VAL A 202 7.79 12.94 3.69
N ALA A 203 7.69 13.63 2.56
CA ALA A 203 6.89 14.85 2.43
C ALA A 203 5.39 14.56 2.55
N MET A 204 4.88 13.55 1.85
CA MET A 204 3.48 13.09 1.93
C MET A 204 3.09 12.66 3.35
N THR A 205 3.97 11.91 4.03
CA THR A 205 3.68 11.43 5.39
C THR A 205 3.70 12.58 6.40
N ASN A 206 4.64 13.51 6.28
CA ASN A 206 4.67 14.69 7.12
C ASN A 206 3.41 15.54 6.93
N TRP A 207 3.05 15.81 5.67
CA TRP A 207 1.83 16.55 5.36
C TRP A 207 0.60 15.83 5.91
N ALA A 208 0.44 14.52 5.65
CA ALA A 208 -0.71 13.74 6.10
C ALA A 208 -0.91 13.80 7.62
N ILE A 209 0.16 13.73 8.40
CA ILE A 209 0.10 13.79 9.88
C ILE A 209 -0.20 15.20 10.40
N ASP A 210 0.29 16.24 9.71
CA ASP A 210 0.23 17.62 10.22
C ASP A 210 -0.97 18.42 9.71
N GLN A 211 -1.61 18.04 8.60
CA GLN A 211 -2.79 18.72 8.05
C GLN A 211 -4.07 18.35 8.83
N PRO A 212 -5.03 19.27 8.99
CA PRO A 212 -6.26 19.04 9.77
C PRO A 212 -7.51 18.79 8.91
N ASP A 213 -7.39 18.72 7.59
CA ASP A 213 -8.54 18.91 6.71
C ASP A 213 -9.09 17.63 6.07
N HIS A 214 -8.28 16.55 5.98
CA HIS A 214 -8.64 15.35 5.22
C HIS A 214 -8.20 14.06 5.88
N PRO A 215 -8.97 12.97 5.76
CA PRO A 215 -8.46 11.62 5.96
C PRO A 215 -7.49 11.26 4.83
N VAL A 216 -6.30 10.77 5.18
CA VAL A 216 -5.24 10.47 4.22
C VAL A 216 -4.75 9.04 4.37
N ALA A 217 -4.68 8.31 3.26
CA ALA A 217 -3.96 7.05 3.17
C ALA A 217 -2.68 7.22 2.34
N ILE A 218 -1.62 6.49 2.68
CA ILE A 218 -0.37 6.43 1.94
C ILE A 218 -0.09 4.98 1.56
N ARG A 219 0.14 4.75 0.28
CA ARG A 219 0.43 3.44 -0.30
C ARG A 219 1.86 3.04 -0.03
N VAL A 220 2.05 1.86 0.58
CA VAL A 220 3.35 1.36 1.06
C VAL A 220 3.61 -0.03 0.48
N PRO A 221 4.21 -0.15 -0.72
CA PRO A 221 4.59 -1.43 -1.29
C PRO A 221 5.87 -2.00 -0.61
N ALA A 222 6.09 -3.31 -0.71
CA ALA A 222 7.28 -3.96 -0.18
C ALA A 222 8.43 -3.98 -1.21
N VAL A 223 8.92 -2.80 -1.58
CA VAL A 223 10.05 -2.62 -2.50
C VAL A 223 11.11 -1.72 -1.90
N ALA A 224 12.31 -1.74 -2.47
CA ALA A 224 13.33 -0.74 -2.15
C ALA A 224 12.89 0.65 -2.63
N LEU A 225 13.20 1.67 -1.85
CA LEU A 225 12.95 3.07 -2.20
C LEU A 225 14.03 3.57 -3.16
N GLU A 226 13.60 4.25 -4.20
CA GLU A 226 14.47 5.15 -4.93
C GLU A 226 14.67 6.44 -4.12
N THR A 227 15.80 7.11 -4.32
CA THR A 227 16.07 8.44 -3.74
C THR A 227 16.51 9.40 -4.84
N THR A 228 15.99 10.62 -4.78
CA THR A 228 16.39 11.72 -5.67
C THR A 228 17.56 12.51 -5.08
N GLY A 229 17.78 12.41 -3.77
CA GLY A 229 18.74 13.22 -3.01
C GLY A 229 18.33 14.67 -2.84
N GLN A 230 17.11 15.05 -3.24
CA GLN A 230 16.60 16.41 -3.14
C GLN A 230 15.27 16.41 -2.37
N ALA A 231 15.16 17.26 -1.35
CA ALA A 231 13.93 17.36 -0.58
C ALA A 231 12.74 17.70 -1.50
N ASP A 232 11.63 17.00 -1.30
CA ASP A 232 10.39 17.32 -1.96
C ASP A 232 9.71 18.51 -1.24
N THR A 233 9.43 19.54 -1.99
CA THR A 233 8.80 20.79 -1.51
C THR A 233 7.39 20.98 -2.05
N THR A 234 6.78 19.91 -2.56
CA THR A 234 5.41 19.93 -3.10
C THR A 234 4.41 20.30 -2.01
N ASP A 235 3.48 21.19 -2.32
CA ASP A 235 2.31 21.44 -1.49
C ASP A 235 1.26 20.35 -1.77
N TYR A 236 1.17 19.38 -0.86
CA TYR A 236 0.16 18.31 -0.97
C TYR A 236 -1.26 18.73 -0.56
N GLY A 237 -1.43 19.97 -0.09
CA GLY A 237 -2.74 20.60 0.11
C GLY A 237 -3.40 21.06 -1.18
N ASP A 238 -2.64 21.27 -2.27
CA ASP A 238 -3.19 21.45 -3.63
C ASP A 238 -3.53 20.06 -4.21
N LEU A 239 -4.70 19.56 -3.80
CA LEU A 239 -5.11 18.18 -4.02
C LEU A 239 -5.18 17.80 -5.50
N ASN A 240 -4.90 16.53 -5.78
CA ASN A 240 -4.99 15.88 -7.09
C ASN A 240 -4.00 16.37 -8.14
N LYS A 241 -3.02 17.19 -7.78
CA LYS A 241 -2.01 17.69 -8.73
C LYS A 241 -0.98 16.61 -9.06
N ASN A 242 -0.94 16.24 -10.33
CA ASN A 242 0.04 15.33 -10.88
C ASN A 242 1.39 16.02 -11.11
N GLN A 243 2.45 15.24 -11.17
CA GLN A 243 3.76 15.73 -11.58
C GLN A 243 4.06 15.28 -13.02
N VAL A 244 4.30 16.23 -13.91
CA VAL A 244 4.91 15.95 -15.21
C VAL A 244 6.41 15.74 -14.99
N VAL A 245 6.86 14.49 -15.09
CA VAL A 245 8.27 14.10 -14.89
C VAL A 245 9.09 14.37 -16.15
N HIS A 246 8.47 14.15 -17.32
CA HIS A 246 9.02 14.46 -18.61
C HIS A 246 7.90 14.94 -19.54
N GLN A 247 8.10 16.06 -20.21
CA GLN A 247 7.15 16.61 -21.17
C GLN A 247 7.53 16.18 -22.59
N GLY A 248 6.65 15.47 -23.23
CA GLY A 248 6.72 15.07 -24.64
C GLY A 248 5.43 15.39 -25.37
N SER A 249 5.07 14.54 -26.35
CA SER A 249 3.85 14.67 -27.15
C SER A 249 3.34 13.32 -27.65
N LYS A 250 2.14 13.27 -28.22
CA LYS A 250 1.45 12.10 -28.81
C LYS A 250 1.05 11.01 -27.82
N VAL A 251 1.91 10.62 -26.89
CA VAL A 251 1.63 9.60 -25.86
C VAL A 251 1.91 10.17 -24.49
N ALA A 252 0.96 10.04 -23.55
CA ALA A 252 1.16 10.34 -22.14
C ALA A 252 1.08 9.05 -21.33
N ILE A 253 2.08 8.79 -20.49
CA ILE A 253 2.17 7.57 -19.67
C ILE A 253 2.11 7.94 -18.19
N PHE A 254 1.06 7.50 -17.51
CA PHE A 254 0.88 7.64 -16.08
C PHE A 254 1.41 6.39 -15.37
N GLY A 255 2.39 6.55 -14.48
CA GLY A 255 2.95 5.46 -13.70
C GLY A 255 2.60 5.62 -12.22
N VAL A 256 1.73 4.76 -11.70
CA VAL A 256 1.28 4.80 -10.30
C VAL A 256 2.39 4.31 -9.37
N GLY A 257 2.82 5.17 -8.43
CA GLY A 257 3.78 4.83 -7.40
C GLY A 257 5.06 4.20 -7.98
N ASN A 258 5.42 3.03 -7.49
CA ASN A 258 6.60 2.27 -7.95
C ASN A 258 6.60 1.89 -9.45
N LEU A 259 5.46 1.96 -10.15
CA LEU A 259 5.43 1.75 -11.61
C LEU A 259 5.84 2.98 -12.42
N LEU A 260 6.19 4.11 -11.78
CA LEU A 260 6.79 5.25 -12.49
C LEU A 260 8.10 4.85 -13.19
N GLY A 261 8.88 3.94 -12.61
CA GLY A 261 10.08 3.37 -13.23
C GLY A 261 9.76 2.65 -14.55
N LEU A 262 8.68 1.85 -14.58
CA LEU A 262 8.21 1.18 -15.79
C LEU A 262 7.70 2.18 -16.85
N ALA A 263 7.01 3.25 -16.42
CA ALA A 263 6.57 4.32 -17.33
C ALA A 263 7.76 5.01 -18.02
N LYS A 264 8.82 5.31 -17.28
CA LYS A 264 10.08 5.87 -17.82
C LYS A 264 10.74 4.91 -18.84
N GLN A 265 10.77 3.61 -18.53
CA GLN A 265 11.32 2.59 -19.43
C GLN A 265 10.50 2.47 -20.73
N ALA A 266 9.17 2.48 -20.64
CA ALA A 266 8.29 2.46 -21.81
C ALA A 266 8.46 3.72 -22.68
N ALA A 267 8.60 4.91 -22.05
CA ALA A 267 8.89 6.15 -22.75
C ALA A 267 10.24 6.11 -23.47
N ALA A 268 11.27 5.52 -22.87
CA ALA A 268 12.57 5.34 -23.50
C ALA A 268 12.47 4.43 -24.77
N LYS A 269 11.65 3.35 -24.70
CA LYS A 269 11.37 2.50 -25.86
C LYS A 269 10.62 3.24 -26.98
N LEU A 270 9.69 4.10 -26.64
CA LEU A 270 8.99 4.96 -27.59
C LEU A 270 9.94 5.97 -28.26
N ALA A 271 10.89 6.50 -27.51
CA ALA A 271 11.91 7.41 -28.04
C ALA A 271 12.83 6.74 -29.07
N GLU A 272 13.16 5.45 -28.90
CA GLU A 272 13.90 4.65 -29.91
C GLU A 272 13.15 4.60 -31.25
N GLU A 273 11.81 4.71 -31.22
CA GLU A 273 10.92 4.71 -32.40
C GLU A 273 10.48 6.15 -32.81
N GLY A 274 11.13 7.18 -32.30
CA GLY A 274 10.91 8.57 -32.68
C GLY A 274 9.68 9.21 -32.03
N VAL A 275 9.14 8.64 -30.95
CA VAL A 275 8.04 9.20 -30.18
C VAL A 275 8.55 9.64 -28.81
N ASP A 276 8.63 10.96 -28.58
CA ASP A 276 8.95 11.55 -27.30
C ASP A 276 7.68 11.61 -26.43
N ALA A 277 7.52 10.65 -25.53
CA ALA A 277 6.31 10.49 -24.70
C ALA A 277 6.39 11.32 -23.41
N THR A 278 5.26 11.92 -23.03
CA THR A 278 5.11 12.54 -21.71
C THR A 278 5.04 11.47 -20.62
N VAL A 279 5.78 11.64 -19.52
CA VAL A 279 5.74 10.75 -18.33
C VAL A 279 5.17 11.51 -17.15
N ILE A 280 4.16 10.93 -16.50
CA ILE A 280 3.41 11.57 -15.42
C ILE A 280 3.41 10.68 -14.19
N ASN A 281 3.71 11.29 -13.04
CA ASN A 281 3.50 10.73 -11.71
C ASN A 281 2.16 11.26 -11.17
N PRO A 282 1.12 10.43 -11.02
CA PRO A 282 -0.20 10.90 -10.57
C PRO A 282 -0.20 11.34 -9.11
N ARG A 283 0.65 10.80 -8.25
CA ARG A 283 0.71 11.07 -6.80
C ARG A 283 -0.58 10.72 -6.04
N TYR A 284 -1.75 11.15 -6.54
CA TYR A 284 -3.07 10.96 -5.95
C TYR A 284 -3.85 9.89 -6.71
N LEU A 285 -4.50 8.97 -5.97
CA LEU A 285 -5.22 7.84 -6.55
C LEU A 285 -6.75 7.97 -6.44
N THR A 286 -7.24 8.91 -5.61
CA THR A 286 -8.67 9.12 -5.32
C THR A 286 -9.27 10.35 -5.98
N GLY A 287 -8.52 11.06 -6.80
CA GLY A 287 -8.99 12.22 -7.56
C GLY A 287 -8.23 12.33 -8.86
N LEU A 288 -8.60 13.31 -9.68
CA LEU A 288 -8.01 13.56 -10.98
C LEU A 288 -7.51 15.00 -11.10
N ASP A 289 -6.35 15.19 -11.70
CA ASP A 289 -5.89 16.49 -12.18
C ASP A 289 -6.57 16.80 -13.52
N THR A 290 -7.79 17.37 -13.44
CA THR A 290 -8.58 17.67 -14.62
C THR A 290 -7.93 18.74 -15.49
N GLU A 291 -7.22 19.70 -14.89
CA GLU A 291 -6.48 20.72 -15.65
C GLU A 291 -5.37 20.08 -16.50
N LEU A 292 -4.64 19.12 -15.93
CA LEU A 292 -3.63 18.39 -16.68
C LEU A 292 -4.28 17.48 -17.74
N LEU A 293 -5.37 16.79 -17.42
CA LEU A 293 -6.05 15.86 -18.34
C LEU A 293 -6.74 16.58 -19.51
N ASP A 294 -7.10 17.85 -19.36
CA ASP A 294 -7.69 18.67 -20.45
C ASP A 294 -6.62 19.19 -21.42
N GLN A 295 -5.38 19.43 -20.97
CA GLN A 295 -4.28 19.90 -21.81
C GLN A 295 -3.82 18.90 -22.88
N PRO A 296 -3.65 17.59 -22.57
CA PRO A 296 -3.19 16.60 -23.53
C PRO A 296 -4.09 16.38 -24.73
N GLN A 297 -5.38 16.74 -24.65
CA GLN A 297 -6.30 16.56 -25.77
C GLN A 297 -5.87 17.31 -27.05
N ALA A 298 -5.02 18.33 -26.94
CA ALA A 298 -4.49 19.07 -28.09
C ALA A 298 -3.29 18.36 -28.76
N ASP A 299 -2.41 17.71 -27.98
CA ASP A 299 -1.11 17.23 -28.45
C ASP A 299 -0.91 15.72 -28.25
N HIS A 300 -1.77 15.03 -27.49
CA HIS A 300 -1.68 13.61 -27.19
C HIS A 300 -2.85 12.85 -27.83
N GLN A 301 -2.53 11.73 -28.47
CA GLN A 301 -3.49 10.82 -29.10
C GLN A 301 -3.76 9.59 -28.27
N VAL A 302 -2.79 9.22 -27.40
CA VAL A 302 -2.83 8.03 -26.58
C VAL A 302 -2.47 8.39 -25.14
N VAL A 303 -3.29 7.94 -24.19
CA VAL A 303 -3.01 7.95 -22.76
C VAL A 303 -2.83 6.51 -22.29
N VAL A 304 -1.75 6.25 -21.59
CA VAL A 304 -1.42 4.94 -21.00
C VAL A 304 -1.40 5.08 -19.48
N THR A 305 -2.04 4.18 -18.77
CA THR A 305 -1.97 4.13 -17.30
C THR A 305 -1.39 2.80 -16.83
N LEU A 306 -0.49 2.85 -15.86
CA LEU A 306 0.19 1.69 -15.29
C LEU A 306 -0.07 1.64 -13.79
N GLU A 307 -0.75 0.57 -13.32
CA GLU A 307 -1.00 0.30 -11.90
C GLU A 307 -0.74 -1.16 -11.56
N ASP A 308 -0.24 -1.44 -10.38
CA ASP A 308 0.05 -2.79 -9.88
C ASP A 308 -1.07 -3.34 -8.97
N GLY A 309 -2.26 -2.75 -9.05
CA GLY A 309 -3.53 -3.23 -8.55
C GLY A 309 -4.40 -3.82 -9.65
N ILE A 310 -5.61 -4.25 -9.31
CA ILE A 310 -6.59 -4.73 -10.30
C ILE A 310 -7.12 -3.58 -11.16
N LEU A 311 -7.38 -3.87 -12.45
CA LEU A 311 -7.90 -2.87 -13.40
C LEU A 311 -9.29 -2.37 -13.05
N GLU A 312 -10.18 -3.28 -12.62
CA GLU A 312 -11.57 -2.94 -12.33
C GLU A 312 -11.68 -2.03 -11.09
N GLY A 313 -12.19 -0.84 -11.31
CA GLY A 313 -12.29 0.21 -10.30
C GLY A 313 -10.96 0.90 -9.97
N GLY A 314 -9.89 0.58 -10.70
CA GLY A 314 -8.57 1.17 -10.52
C GLY A 314 -8.44 2.60 -11.07
N TYR A 315 -7.27 3.17 -10.87
CA TYR A 315 -6.93 4.55 -11.30
C TYR A 315 -7.09 4.73 -12.82
N GLY A 316 -6.64 3.76 -13.61
CA GLY A 316 -6.73 3.81 -15.06
C GLY A 316 -8.18 3.84 -15.57
N GLN A 317 -9.11 3.14 -14.94
CA GLN A 317 -10.52 3.20 -15.31
C GLN A 317 -11.13 4.58 -15.03
N THR A 318 -10.72 5.25 -13.97
CA THR A 318 -11.17 6.62 -13.67
C THR A 318 -10.69 7.60 -14.74
N ILE A 319 -9.42 7.48 -15.17
CA ILE A 319 -8.88 8.24 -16.30
C ILE A 319 -9.68 7.94 -17.59
N ALA A 320 -9.92 6.66 -17.90
CA ALA A 320 -10.67 6.28 -19.11
C ALA A 320 -12.11 6.80 -19.10
N SER A 321 -12.76 6.80 -17.94
CA SER A 321 -14.09 7.36 -17.77
C SER A 321 -14.12 8.87 -18.01
N TYR A 322 -13.14 9.60 -17.49
CA TYR A 322 -13.01 11.04 -17.68
C TYR A 322 -12.77 11.41 -19.15
N LEU A 323 -11.92 10.68 -19.85
CA LEU A 323 -11.56 10.92 -21.25
C LEU A 323 -12.53 10.27 -22.26
N GLY A 324 -13.61 9.62 -21.79
CA GLY A 324 -14.50 8.79 -22.61
C GLY A 324 -15.17 9.54 -23.80
N ASP A 325 -15.42 10.83 -23.64
CA ASP A 325 -16.00 11.69 -24.70
C ASP A 325 -14.94 12.40 -25.58
N SER A 326 -13.64 12.15 -25.29
CA SER A 326 -12.53 12.74 -26.04
C SER A 326 -12.12 11.88 -27.24
N ALA A 327 -11.30 12.44 -28.15
CA ALA A 327 -10.67 11.67 -29.22
C ALA A 327 -9.43 10.87 -28.77
N VAL A 328 -9.02 11.01 -27.53
CA VAL A 328 -7.83 10.35 -26.98
C VAL A 328 -8.12 8.88 -26.71
N ARG A 329 -7.25 7.99 -27.19
CA ARG A 329 -7.32 6.56 -26.90
C ARG A 329 -6.69 6.27 -25.53
N VAL A 330 -7.42 5.61 -24.63
CA VAL A 330 -6.90 5.23 -23.32
C VAL A 330 -6.56 3.74 -23.30
N GLN A 331 -5.35 3.42 -22.87
CA GLN A 331 -4.86 2.06 -22.65
C GLN A 331 -4.50 1.87 -21.18
N ASN A 332 -5.27 1.05 -20.47
CA ASN A 332 -5.04 0.77 -19.05
C ASN A 332 -4.30 -0.55 -18.88
N TYR A 333 -3.23 -0.55 -18.12
CA TYR A 333 -2.47 -1.71 -17.70
C TYR A 333 -2.53 -1.86 -16.19
N GLY A 334 -2.96 -2.99 -15.75
CA GLY A 334 -3.05 -3.42 -14.36
C GLY A 334 -3.34 -4.91 -14.30
N LEU A 335 -3.61 -5.44 -13.13
CA LEU A 335 -3.80 -6.87 -12.93
C LEU A 335 -5.23 -7.30 -13.21
N GLN A 336 -5.41 -8.53 -13.61
CA GLN A 336 -6.74 -9.17 -13.69
C GLN A 336 -7.34 -9.31 -12.27
N LYS A 337 -8.66 -9.16 -12.18
CA LYS A 337 -9.41 -9.41 -10.95
C LYS A 337 -9.46 -10.91 -10.66
N ALA A 338 -8.46 -11.40 -9.94
CA ALA A 338 -8.25 -12.79 -9.61
C ALA A 338 -7.54 -12.92 -8.25
N TYR A 339 -7.46 -14.12 -7.72
CA TYR A 339 -6.68 -14.46 -6.52
C TYR A 339 -5.42 -15.24 -6.95
N PRO A 340 -4.36 -14.55 -7.41
CA PRO A 340 -3.09 -15.22 -7.69
C PRO A 340 -2.47 -15.75 -6.39
N ASP A 341 -1.87 -16.93 -6.45
CA ASP A 341 -1.21 -17.57 -5.31
C ASP A 341 0.26 -17.85 -5.63
N ARG A 342 1.15 -17.53 -4.69
CA ARG A 342 2.59 -17.79 -4.72
C ARG A 342 3.27 -17.37 -6.02
N TYR A 343 2.92 -16.19 -6.51
CA TYR A 343 3.45 -15.65 -7.75
C TYR A 343 4.85 -15.01 -7.58
N ASP A 344 5.61 -15.00 -8.65
CA ASP A 344 6.68 -14.03 -8.85
C ASP A 344 6.09 -12.73 -9.39
N VAL A 345 6.47 -11.59 -8.81
CA VAL A 345 5.88 -10.29 -9.17
C VAL A 345 6.18 -9.91 -10.62
N ASN A 346 7.41 -10.13 -11.09
CA ASN A 346 7.79 -9.76 -12.46
C ASN A 346 7.05 -10.62 -13.48
N GLU A 347 6.89 -11.91 -13.20
CA GLU A 347 6.10 -12.82 -14.04
C GLU A 347 4.62 -12.41 -14.05
N LEU A 348 4.04 -12.08 -12.89
CA LEU A 348 2.65 -11.62 -12.80
C LEU A 348 2.43 -10.33 -13.60
N LEU A 349 3.31 -9.35 -13.46
CA LEU A 349 3.26 -8.11 -14.23
C LEU A 349 3.37 -8.37 -15.73
N ALA A 350 4.32 -9.21 -16.15
CA ALA A 350 4.53 -9.55 -17.56
C ALA A 350 3.32 -10.28 -18.17
N GLN A 351 2.69 -11.22 -17.44
CA GLN A 351 1.47 -11.92 -17.86
C GLN A 351 0.29 -10.97 -18.05
N ASN A 352 0.28 -9.84 -17.34
CA ASN A 352 -0.73 -8.79 -17.48
C ASN A 352 -0.28 -7.66 -18.43
N GLY A 353 0.78 -7.85 -19.20
CA GLY A 353 1.24 -6.90 -20.22
C GLY A 353 2.03 -5.71 -19.67
N LEU A 354 2.33 -5.68 -18.37
CA LEU A 354 3.11 -4.64 -17.70
C LEU A 354 4.62 -4.84 -17.94
N THR A 355 5.03 -4.72 -19.20
CA THR A 355 6.44 -4.68 -19.63
C THR A 355 6.66 -3.47 -20.52
N ALA A 356 7.85 -2.88 -20.48
CA ALA A 356 8.18 -1.68 -21.25
C ALA A 356 8.02 -1.90 -22.76
N ASP A 357 8.46 -3.06 -23.27
CA ASP A 357 8.36 -3.41 -24.69
C ASP A 357 6.90 -3.55 -25.14
N ASN A 358 6.05 -4.25 -24.37
CA ASN A 358 4.64 -4.41 -24.72
C ASN A 358 3.91 -3.07 -24.69
N ILE A 359 4.10 -2.27 -23.63
CA ILE A 359 3.46 -0.94 -23.48
C ILE A 359 3.85 -0.04 -24.66
N ALA A 360 5.12 0.06 -25.01
CA ALA A 360 5.59 0.87 -26.14
C ALA A 360 5.01 0.36 -27.46
N GLN A 361 5.02 -0.95 -27.71
CA GLN A 361 4.48 -1.55 -28.93
C GLN A 361 2.98 -1.27 -29.10
N GLN A 362 2.19 -1.39 -28.02
CA GLN A 362 0.74 -1.14 -28.11
C GLN A 362 0.43 0.34 -28.26
N ALA A 363 1.20 1.23 -27.60
CA ALA A 363 1.06 2.67 -27.79
C ALA A 363 1.35 3.10 -29.24
N LEU A 364 2.43 2.54 -29.86
CA LEU A 364 2.73 2.78 -31.27
C LEU A 364 1.62 2.29 -32.22
N LYS A 365 1.03 1.14 -31.95
CA LYS A 365 -0.12 0.64 -32.72
C LYS A 365 -1.35 1.53 -32.59
N ALA A 366 -1.53 2.18 -31.44
CA ALA A 366 -2.66 3.07 -31.19
C ALA A 366 -2.47 4.44 -31.88
N LEU A 367 -1.25 4.85 -32.18
CA LEU A 367 -0.94 6.07 -32.95
C LEU A 367 -1.21 5.93 -34.45
N ASN A 368 -1.23 4.69 -34.99
CA ASN A 368 -1.50 4.36 -36.37
C ASN A 368 -2.97 3.92 -36.56
#